data_34c250eb665bb36dd5a381059d7b96df
#
_entry.id   34c250eb665bb36dd5a381059d7b96df
#
_cell.length_a   1.000
_cell.length_b   1.000
_cell.length_c   1.000
_cell.angle_alpha   90.00
_cell.angle_beta   90.00
_cell.angle_gamma   90.00
#
_symmetry.space_group_name_H-M   'P 1'
#
loop_
_entity.id
_entity.type
_entity.pdbx_description
1 polymer ?
#
loop_
_entity_poly.entity_id
_entity_poly.type
_entity_poly.pdbx_seq_one_letter_code
_entity_poly.pdbx_strand_id
1 'polypeptide(L)'
;FEFSNDQSFMLVFVKQSATETRMFVYANKVLITNINGTGNNYLAINLGNIDLSKLFFTQSADTLILVQEDLAPRKIVRGGSNSTWTESTISLTSPFHAFTTSTSNPSATITPDAVDGTVKITASSGIFSSGNVNQYINVLNGFGRARIIEFESSTVVKTVVEVPFFEASVAIASGSWELEAGYEAVFSSTRGFPRTCTFHEGRLFFGGSKSMPNTLFGSKVADFFNFKTDEALDDDALFVTISSDSLNAINAIRSGRDLQIFTSSAEFFVPQSTLDPITPAN
;
A
#
# COMPACT_ATOMS: atom_id res chain seq x y z
N PHE A 1 -23.84 4.04 -3.34
CA PHE A 1 -23.34 4.62 -2.09
C PHE A 1 -24.48 4.60 -1.06
N GLU A 2 -24.33 3.79 -0.04
CA GLU A 2 -25.31 3.67 1.05
C GLU A 2 -24.81 4.45 2.25
N PHE A 3 -25.55 5.49 2.63
CA PHE A 3 -25.20 6.32 3.78
C PHE A 3 -25.86 5.83 5.08
N SER A 4 -27.12 5.42 4.99
CA SER A 4 -27.90 4.85 6.07
C SER A 4 -28.99 3.93 5.51
N ASN A 5 -29.71 3.24 6.38
CA ASN A 5 -30.84 2.39 5.95
C ASN A 5 -31.91 3.14 5.12
N ASP A 6 -32.03 4.47 5.34
CA ASP A 6 -33.04 5.31 4.70
C ASP A 6 -32.47 6.25 3.62
N GLN A 7 -31.14 6.28 3.44
CA GLN A 7 -30.49 7.21 2.53
C GLN A 7 -29.41 6.54 1.71
N SER A 8 -29.66 6.44 0.42
CA SER A 8 -28.70 5.95 -0.57
C SER A 8 -28.54 6.94 -1.72
N PHE A 9 -27.37 6.89 -2.36
CA PHE A 9 -27.05 7.75 -3.50
C PHE A 9 -26.61 6.91 -4.68
N MET A 10 -27.06 7.28 -5.87
CA MET A 10 -26.48 6.77 -7.10
C MET A 10 -25.42 7.77 -7.59
N LEU A 11 -24.18 7.31 -7.71
CA LEU A 11 -23.08 8.09 -8.24
C LEU A 11 -22.84 7.69 -9.69
N VAL A 12 -22.88 8.65 -10.59
CA VAL A 12 -22.69 8.44 -12.03
C VAL A 12 -21.44 9.16 -12.48
N PHE A 13 -20.45 8.40 -12.93
CA PHE A 13 -19.19 8.93 -13.43
C PHE A 13 -19.26 9.05 -14.95
N VAL A 14 -18.99 10.24 -15.46
CA VAL A 14 -18.99 10.53 -16.90
C VAL A 14 -17.64 11.13 -17.27
N LYS A 15 -16.92 10.47 -18.16
CA LYS A 15 -15.66 10.98 -18.68
C LYS A 15 -15.93 12.12 -19.65
N GLN A 16 -15.49 13.32 -19.32
CA GLN A 16 -15.63 14.51 -20.13
C GLN A 16 -14.41 14.75 -21.04
N SER A 17 -13.22 14.47 -20.52
CA SER A 17 -11.95 14.61 -21.23
C SER A 17 -10.89 13.64 -20.66
N ALA A 18 -9.66 13.70 -21.15
CA ALA A 18 -8.55 12.95 -20.61
C ALA A 18 -8.20 13.33 -19.15
N THR A 19 -8.57 14.52 -18.72
CA THR A 19 -8.24 15.04 -17.38
C THR A 19 -9.46 15.33 -16.51
N GLU A 20 -10.68 15.31 -17.08
CA GLU A 20 -11.89 15.62 -16.33
C GLU A 20 -12.88 14.45 -16.41
N THR A 21 -13.25 13.96 -15.24
CA THR A 21 -14.40 13.08 -15.02
C THR A 21 -15.42 13.83 -14.17
N ARG A 22 -16.68 13.79 -14.52
CA ARG A 22 -17.78 14.40 -13.77
C ARG A 22 -18.52 13.34 -12.98
N MET A 23 -18.63 13.53 -11.69
CA MET A 23 -19.47 12.71 -10.82
C MET A 23 -20.78 13.41 -10.54
N PHE A 24 -21.87 12.85 -11.04
CA PHE A 24 -23.23 13.27 -10.73
C PHE A 24 -23.77 12.45 -9.57
N VAL A 25 -24.51 13.10 -8.69
CA VAL A 25 -25.09 12.49 -7.49
C VAL A 25 -26.62 12.53 -7.59
N TYR A 26 -27.25 11.37 -7.42
CA TYR A 26 -28.71 11.26 -7.37
C TYR A 26 -29.11 10.70 -6.00
N ALA A 27 -30.11 11.33 -5.39
CA ALA A 27 -30.82 10.81 -4.23
C ALA A 27 -32.29 10.62 -4.58
N ASN A 28 -32.87 9.47 -4.24
CA ASN A 28 -34.28 9.15 -4.54
C ASN A 28 -34.65 9.39 -6.04
N LYS A 29 -33.73 9.06 -6.94
CA LYS A 29 -33.86 9.27 -8.41
C LYS A 29 -33.86 10.74 -8.84
N VAL A 30 -33.59 11.69 -7.96
CA VAL A 30 -33.49 13.12 -8.24
C VAL A 30 -32.02 13.55 -8.25
N LEU A 31 -31.63 14.26 -9.30
CA LEU A 31 -30.28 14.84 -9.40
C LEU A 31 -30.08 15.90 -8.30
N ILE A 32 -29.02 15.74 -7.55
CA ILE A 32 -28.57 16.76 -6.59
C ILE A 32 -27.88 17.89 -7.36
N THR A 33 -28.35 19.09 -7.18
CA THR A 33 -27.84 20.29 -7.86
C THR A 33 -26.92 21.08 -6.97
N ASN A 34 -26.16 21.99 -7.57
CA ASN A 34 -25.28 22.93 -6.85
C ASN A 34 -24.29 22.24 -5.93
N ILE A 35 -23.56 21.24 -6.45
CA ILE A 35 -22.56 20.49 -5.68
C ILE A 35 -21.50 21.46 -5.13
N ASN A 36 -21.26 21.37 -3.82
CA ASN A 36 -20.33 22.21 -3.05
C ASN A 36 -20.58 23.72 -3.20
N GLY A 37 -21.78 24.14 -3.54
CA GLY A 37 -22.08 25.57 -3.74
C GLY A 37 -21.45 26.19 -5.00
N THR A 38 -20.97 25.39 -5.93
CA THR A 38 -20.23 25.85 -7.14
C THR A 38 -21.14 26.30 -8.28
N GLY A 39 -22.45 26.07 -8.17
CA GLY A 39 -23.41 26.24 -9.28
C GLY A 39 -23.46 25.04 -10.24
N ASN A 40 -22.53 24.11 -10.15
CA ASN A 40 -22.50 22.90 -10.96
C ASN A 40 -23.34 21.78 -10.34
N ASN A 41 -23.93 20.94 -11.18
CA ASN A 41 -24.69 19.76 -10.76
C ASN A 41 -23.82 18.50 -10.71
N TYR A 42 -22.51 18.65 -10.66
CA TYR A 42 -21.53 17.58 -10.60
C TYR A 42 -20.30 18.00 -9.79
N LEU A 43 -19.59 17.02 -9.28
CA LEU A 43 -18.22 17.17 -8.79
C LEU A 43 -17.26 16.89 -9.94
N ALA A 44 -16.42 17.87 -10.29
CA ALA A 44 -15.32 17.66 -11.23
C ALA A 44 -14.17 16.96 -10.50
N ILE A 45 -13.74 15.83 -11.02
CA ILE A 45 -12.64 15.02 -10.48
C ILE A 45 -11.64 14.66 -11.59
N ASN A 46 -10.38 14.51 -11.23
CA ASN A 46 -9.35 14.11 -12.19
C ASN A 46 -8.96 12.66 -11.95
N LEU A 47 -9.56 11.75 -12.69
CA LEU A 47 -9.18 10.33 -12.71
C LEU A 47 -8.16 10.01 -13.83
N GLY A 48 -7.65 11.02 -14.54
CA GLY A 48 -6.77 10.79 -15.67
C GLY A 48 -7.46 10.09 -16.85
N ASN A 49 -6.66 9.50 -17.72
CA ASN A 49 -7.18 8.83 -18.93
C ASN A 49 -7.44 7.33 -18.71
N ILE A 50 -8.17 6.99 -17.64
CA ILE A 50 -8.51 5.61 -17.32
C ILE A 50 -9.77 5.13 -18.03
N ASP A 51 -9.95 3.82 -18.09
CA ASP A 51 -11.19 3.16 -18.50
C ASP A 51 -12.13 3.03 -17.30
N LEU A 52 -13.21 3.81 -17.26
CA LEU A 52 -14.17 3.79 -16.16
C LEU A 52 -14.84 2.42 -15.97
N SER A 53 -14.91 1.57 -17.00
CA SER A 53 -15.48 0.23 -16.89
C SER A 53 -14.65 -0.73 -16.02
N LYS A 54 -13.37 -0.40 -15.83
CA LYS A 54 -12.43 -1.16 -14.99
C LYS A 54 -12.26 -0.57 -13.59
N LEU A 55 -13.02 0.49 -13.29
CA LEU A 55 -12.98 1.13 -11.98
C LEU A 55 -13.60 0.21 -10.93
N PHE A 56 -12.82 -0.11 -9.91
CA PHE A 56 -13.27 -0.91 -8.78
C PHE A 56 -13.50 -0.02 -7.56
N PHE A 57 -14.42 -0.41 -6.69
CA PHE A 57 -14.71 0.39 -5.50
C PHE A 57 -15.09 -0.45 -4.29
N THR A 58 -14.89 0.13 -3.13
CA THR A 58 -15.45 -0.31 -1.85
C THR A 58 -15.87 0.90 -1.04
N GLN A 59 -16.75 0.70 -0.08
CA GLN A 59 -17.29 1.78 0.75
C GLN A 59 -17.23 1.40 2.23
N SER A 60 -16.91 2.37 3.07
CA SER A 60 -17.10 2.31 4.51
C SER A 60 -17.61 3.67 5.00
N ALA A 61 -18.73 3.66 5.72
CA ALA A 61 -19.41 4.87 6.18
C ALA A 61 -19.55 5.93 5.07
N ASP A 62 -19.05 7.15 5.30
CA ASP A 62 -19.11 8.28 4.36
C ASP A 62 -18.04 8.27 3.28
N THR A 63 -17.21 7.22 3.22
CA THR A 63 -16.04 7.17 2.35
C THR A 63 -16.15 6.06 1.34
N LEU A 64 -16.05 6.43 0.06
CA LEU A 64 -15.92 5.53 -1.08
C LEU A 64 -14.46 5.51 -1.54
N ILE A 65 -13.88 4.33 -1.61
CA ILE A 65 -12.53 4.11 -2.16
C ILE A 65 -12.66 3.65 -3.61
N LEU A 66 -11.92 4.30 -4.51
CA LEU A 66 -11.83 3.96 -5.92
C LEU A 66 -10.42 3.50 -6.26
N VAL A 67 -10.32 2.38 -6.99
CA VAL A 67 -9.04 1.84 -7.46
C VAL A 67 -9.15 1.37 -8.90
N GLN A 68 -8.03 1.44 -9.60
CA GLN A 68 -7.81 0.86 -10.92
C GLN A 68 -6.30 0.82 -11.18
N GLU A 69 -5.80 -0.15 -11.90
CA GLU A 69 -4.35 -0.41 -12.03
C GLU A 69 -3.52 0.75 -12.61
N ASP A 70 -4.15 1.70 -13.28
CA ASP A 70 -3.53 2.91 -13.84
C ASP A 70 -3.86 4.19 -13.05
N LEU A 71 -4.56 4.05 -11.92
CA LEU A 71 -5.04 5.16 -11.11
C LEU A 71 -4.53 5.03 -9.66
N ALA A 72 -3.82 6.06 -9.19
CA ALA A 72 -3.53 6.14 -7.76
C ALA A 72 -4.84 6.09 -6.95
N PRO A 73 -4.93 5.28 -5.88
CA PRO A 73 -6.15 5.13 -5.10
C PRO A 73 -6.77 6.46 -4.72
N ARG A 74 -8.08 6.58 -4.92
CA ARG A 74 -8.83 7.80 -4.66
C ARG A 74 -9.87 7.56 -3.59
N LYS A 75 -10.19 8.57 -2.83
CA LYS A 75 -11.33 8.56 -1.91
C LYS A 75 -12.31 9.67 -2.27
N ILE A 76 -13.58 9.32 -2.21
CA ILE A 76 -14.69 10.26 -2.30
C ILE A 76 -15.39 10.24 -0.95
N VAL A 77 -15.53 11.40 -0.33
CA VAL A 77 -16.15 11.53 0.99
C VAL A 77 -17.39 12.42 0.87
N ARG A 78 -18.51 11.93 1.40
CA ARG A 78 -19.71 12.73 1.57
C ARG A 78 -19.55 13.61 2.81
N GLY A 79 -19.84 14.90 2.67
CA GLY A 79 -19.86 15.83 3.80
C GLY A 79 -21.22 15.91 4.51
N GLY A 80 -21.44 16.96 5.27
CA GLY A 80 -22.62 17.15 6.13
C GLY A 80 -23.95 17.34 5.40
N SER A 81 -23.96 17.43 4.06
CA SER A 81 -25.19 17.56 3.27
C SER A 81 -25.14 16.69 2.00
N ASN A 82 -26.30 16.49 1.37
CA ASN A 82 -26.40 15.71 0.14
C ASN A 82 -25.63 16.31 -1.06
N SER A 83 -25.36 17.60 -1.00
CA SER A 83 -24.62 18.33 -2.04
C SER A 83 -23.14 18.54 -1.71
N THR A 84 -22.67 18.09 -0.56
CA THR A 84 -21.26 18.28 -0.15
C THR A 84 -20.46 16.99 -0.38
N TRP A 85 -19.53 17.04 -1.32
CA TRP A 85 -18.70 15.90 -1.71
C TRP A 85 -17.26 16.34 -1.97
N THR A 86 -16.29 15.58 -1.49
CA THR A 86 -14.88 15.84 -1.74
C THR A 86 -14.23 14.62 -2.36
N GLU A 87 -13.26 14.86 -3.22
CA GLU A 87 -12.42 13.82 -3.82
C GLU A 87 -10.95 14.14 -3.54
N SER A 88 -10.17 13.11 -3.24
CA SER A 88 -8.71 13.25 -3.05
C SER A 88 -7.97 11.95 -3.34
N THR A 89 -6.70 12.07 -3.70
CA THR A 89 -5.78 10.93 -3.72
C THR A 89 -5.55 10.43 -2.30
N ILE A 90 -5.50 9.12 -2.12
CA ILE A 90 -5.17 8.52 -0.83
C ILE A 90 -3.64 8.54 -0.67
N SER A 91 -3.17 9.15 0.42
CA SER A 91 -1.78 9.00 0.86
C SER A 91 -1.68 7.75 1.72
N LEU A 92 -0.86 6.80 1.29
CA LEU A 92 -0.57 5.59 2.04
C LEU A 92 0.65 5.83 2.93
N THR A 93 0.53 5.54 4.23
CA THR A 93 1.65 5.60 5.17
C THR A 93 2.47 4.33 5.04
N SER A 94 3.79 4.48 4.92
CA SER A 94 4.74 3.37 4.79
C SER A 94 4.29 2.31 3.77
N PRO A 95 3.99 2.68 2.51
CA PRO A 95 3.69 1.70 1.50
C PRO A 95 4.88 0.76 1.35
N PHE A 96 4.60 -0.51 1.02
CA PHE A 96 5.64 -1.51 0.82
C PHE A 96 6.66 -1.05 -0.24
N HIS A 97 7.95 -1.18 0.08
CA HIS A 97 9.06 -0.94 -0.82
C HIS A 97 9.58 -2.28 -1.36
N ALA A 98 9.02 -2.76 -2.44
CA ALA A 98 9.35 -4.07 -2.99
C ALA A 98 10.45 -4.03 -4.08
N PHE A 99 10.79 -2.84 -4.57
CA PHE A 99 11.70 -2.71 -5.71
C PHE A 99 12.85 -1.77 -5.39
N THR A 100 14.07 -2.31 -5.40
CA THR A 100 15.29 -1.51 -5.37
C THR A 100 15.60 -1.03 -6.79
N THR A 101 15.84 0.27 -6.96
CA THR A 101 16.13 0.85 -8.28
C THR A 101 17.62 1.06 -8.52
N SER A 102 18.43 1.09 -7.47
CA SER A 102 19.89 1.21 -7.56
C SER A 102 20.56 0.60 -6.33
N THR A 103 21.78 0.11 -6.52
CA THR A 103 22.65 -0.35 -5.44
C THR A 103 24.02 0.34 -5.56
N SER A 104 24.68 0.51 -4.44
CA SER A 104 26.07 0.95 -4.37
C SER A 104 26.87 0.05 -3.44
N ASN A 105 28.15 -0.19 -3.78
CA ASN A 105 29.07 -1.01 -2.99
C ASN A 105 30.11 -0.11 -2.32
N PRO A 106 29.86 0.45 -1.13
CA PRO A 106 30.81 1.32 -0.47
C PRO A 106 32.09 0.59 -0.10
N SER A 107 33.25 1.27 -0.25
CA SER A 107 34.55 0.73 0.11
C SER A 107 34.82 0.81 1.61
N ALA A 108 33.93 0.25 2.42
CA ALA A 108 34.01 0.22 3.87
C ALA A 108 33.56 -1.15 4.39
N THR A 109 34.07 -1.55 5.53
CA THR A 109 33.46 -2.64 6.34
C THR A 109 32.33 -2.06 7.16
N ILE A 110 31.35 -2.90 7.48
CA ILE A 110 30.27 -2.55 8.41
C ILE A 110 30.21 -3.56 9.56
N THR A 111 29.82 -3.09 10.73
CA THR A 111 29.72 -3.94 11.94
C THR A 111 28.38 -3.68 12.60
N PRO A 112 27.46 -4.65 12.64
CA PRO A 112 26.20 -4.55 13.38
C PRO A 112 26.48 -4.80 14.88
N ASP A 113 25.83 -4.08 15.79
CA ASP A 113 25.95 -4.29 17.24
C ASP A 113 25.04 -5.39 17.78
N ALA A 114 24.03 -5.81 17.01
CA ALA A 114 23.16 -6.92 17.32
C ALA A 114 22.76 -7.67 16.01
N VAL A 115 22.16 -8.85 16.15
CA VAL A 115 21.76 -9.68 15.00
C VAL A 115 20.36 -9.35 14.49
N ASP A 116 19.47 -8.84 15.34
CA ASP A 116 18.05 -8.63 15.04
C ASP A 116 17.48 -7.43 15.84
N GLY A 117 16.27 -6.99 15.46
CA GLY A 117 15.58 -5.86 16.06
C GLY A 117 16.09 -4.51 15.57
N THR A 118 16.22 -3.56 16.49
CA THR A 118 16.82 -2.25 16.19
C THR A 118 18.32 -2.32 16.42
N VAL A 119 19.10 -2.17 15.35
CA VAL A 119 20.55 -2.41 15.34
C VAL A 119 21.28 -1.15 14.89
N LYS A 120 22.37 -0.82 15.59
CA LYS A 120 23.37 0.15 15.10
C LYS A 120 24.36 -0.53 14.19
N ILE A 121 24.57 0.06 13.04
CA ILE A 121 25.59 -0.38 12.10
C ILE A 121 26.68 0.70 12.05
N THR A 122 27.90 0.28 12.36
CA THR A 122 29.07 1.14 12.31
C THR A 122 29.93 0.80 11.10
N ALA A 123 30.23 1.78 10.27
CA ALA A 123 31.12 1.66 9.12
C ALA A 123 32.55 2.05 9.48
N SER A 124 33.55 1.45 8.85
CA SER A 124 34.98 1.74 9.04
C SER A 124 35.42 3.10 8.49
N SER A 125 34.60 3.73 7.66
CA SER A 125 34.83 5.06 7.10
C SER A 125 33.52 5.80 6.88
N GLY A 126 33.56 7.11 6.65
CA GLY A 126 32.38 7.95 6.46
C GLY A 126 31.73 7.69 5.11
N ILE A 127 30.69 6.87 5.08
CA ILE A 127 29.94 6.48 3.89
C ILE A 127 28.44 6.82 3.96
N PHE A 128 27.94 7.14 5.15
CA PHE A 128 26.53 7.45 5.34
C PHE A 128 26.24 8.95 5.29
N SER A 129 25.03 9.28 4.89
CA SER A 129 24.46 10.62 4.90
C SER A 129 23.00 10.57 5.38
N SER A 130 22.41 11.71 5.70
CA SER A 130 20.99 11.79 6.04
C SER A 130 20.08 11.35 4.88
N GLY A 131 20.54 11.40 3.64
CA GLY A 131 19.82 10.89 2.48
C GLY A 131 19.73 9.36 2.39
N ASN A 132 20.44 8.63 3.26
CA ASN A 132 20.35 7.17 3.32
C ASN A 132 19.20 6.66 4.22
N VAL A 133 18.50 7.53 4.93
CA VAL A 133 17.31 7.14 5.69
C VAL A 133 16.26 6.54 4.76
N ASN A 134 15.68 5.42 5.16
CA ASN A 134 14.80 4.53 4.38
C ASN A 134 15.49 3.71 3.28
N GLN A 135 16.80 3.77 3.14
CA GLN A 135 17.56 2.84 2.30
C GLN A 135 17.90 1.58 3.10
N TYR A 136 18.31 0.53 2.41
CA TYR A 136 18.64 -0.75 3.03
C TYR A 136 20.12 -1.06 2.92
N ILE A 137 20.63 -1.65 3.98
CA ILE A 137 21.90 -2.36 3.97
C ILE A 137 21.58 -3.83 3.73
N ASN A 138 22.16 -4.42 2.70
CA ASN A 138 21.95 -5.81 2.30
C ASN A 138 23.29 -6.56 2.24
N VAL A 139 23.39 -7.68 2.95
CA VAL A 139 24.57 -8.53 2.95
C VAL A 139 24.42 -9.64 1.91
N LEU A 140 25.37 -9.75 1.00
CA LEU A 140 25.25 -10.55 -0.22
C LEU A 140 25.26 -12.07 -0.01
N ASN A 141 25.52 -12.55 1.22
CA ASN A 141 25.47 -13.99 1.55
C ASN A 141 24.07 -14.49 1.97
N GLY A 142 23.03 -13.63 1.90
CA GLY A 142 21.68 -13.95 2.29
C GLY A 142 21.35 -13.80 3.77
N PHE A 143 22.31 -13.36 4.60
CA PHE A 143 22.12 -13.02 6.01
C PHE A 143 22.37 -11.53 6.22
N GLY A 144 21.44 -10.84 6.87
CA GLY A 144 21.56 -9.42 7.17
C GLY A 144 20.96 -8.55 6.07
N ARG A 145 19.73 -8.13 6.26
CA ARG A 145 19.09 -7.05 5.54
C ARG A 145 18.41 -6.12 6.54
N ALA A 146 18.76 -4.85 6.52
CA ALA A 146 18.28 -3.90 7.51
C ALA A 146 17.97 -2.54 6.87
N ARG A 147 16.82 -1.96 7.22
CA ARG A 147 16.39 -0.64 6.77
C ARG A 147 16.95 0.44 7.69
N ILE A 148 17.57 1.45 7.13
CA ILE A 148 18.08 2.60 7.86
C ILE A 148 16.91 3.46 8.31
N ILE A 149 16.75 3.65 9.60
CA ILE A 149 15.68 4.46 10.21
C ILE A 149 16.18 5.80 10.75
N GLU A 150 17.50 5.91 11.03
CA GLU A 150 18.09 7.13 11.59
C GLU A 150 19.55 7.27 11.15
N PHE A 151 19.94 8.47 10.78
CA PHE A 151 21.33 8.86 10.52
C PHE A 151 21.91 9.47 11.78
N GLU A 152 22.91 8.84 12.40
CA GLU A 152 23.59 9.36 13.57
C GLU A 152 24.88 10.12 13.21
N SER A 153 25.69 9.58 12.27
CA SER A 153 26.89 10.21 11.75
C SER A 153 27.30 9.61 10.40
N SER A 154 28.34 10.17 9.78
CA SER A 154 28.85 9.60 8.53
C SER A 154 29.34 8.16 8.63
N THR A 155 29.58 7.66 9.83
CA THR A 155 30.01 6.29 10.08
C THR A 155 28.98 5.45 10.81
N VAL A 156 27.88 6.01 11.32
CA VAL A 156 26.91 5.28 12.15
C VAL A 156 25.49 5.57 11.69
N VAL A 157 24.74 4.51 11.47
CA VAL A 157 23.31 4.54 11.23
C VAL A 157 22.59 3.58 12.17
N LYS A 158 21.35 3.89 12.49
CA LYS A 158 20.44 3.02 13.21
C LYS A 158 19.46 2.38 12.23
N THR A 159 19.26 1.09 12.37
CA THR A 159 18.48 0.29 11.42
C THR A 159 17.44 -0.56 12.12
N VAL A 160 16.40 -0.97 11.38
CA VAL A 160 15.51 -2.08 11.76
C VAL A 160 15.85 -3.25 10.85
N VAL A 161 16.11 -4.40 11.46
CA VAL A 161 16.49 -5.62 10.76
C VAL A 161 15.25 -6.31 10.21
N GLU A 162 15.30 -6.66 8.91
CA GLU A 162 14.26 -7.45 8.21
C GLU A 162 14.71 -8.91 8.02
N VAL A 163 16.02 -9.12 7.80
CA VAL A 163 16.64 -10.44 7.76
C VAL A 163 17.80 -10.43 8.75
N PRO A 164 17.82 -11.31 9.75
CA PRO A 164 18.85 -11.31 10.80
C PRO A 164 20.28 -11.39 10.24
N PHE A 165 21.19 -10.65 10.87
CA PHE A 165 22.61 -10.78 10.61
C PHE A 165 23.12 -12.13 11.13
N PHE A 166 24.15 -12.66 10.49
CA PHE A 166 24.74 -13.94 10.91
C PHE A 166 25.36 -13.86 12.30
N GLU A 167 26.04 -12.77 12.61
CA GLU A 167 26.74 -12.56 13.88
C GLU A 167 26.81 -11.07 14.24
N ALA A 168 26.67 -10.77 15.54
CA ALA A 168 26.81 -9.42 16.07
C ALA A 168 28.29 -9.11 16.34
N SER A 169 28.66 -7.83 16.25
CA SER A 169 30.00 -7.31 16.55
C SER A 169 31.12 -7.88 15.66
N VAL A 170 30.78 -8.51 14.56
CA VAL A 170 31.72 -9.01 13.56
C VAL A 170 31.67 -8.13 12.32
N ALA A 171 32.85 -7.74 11.83
CA ALA A 171 32.95 -6.88 10.67
C ALA A 171 32.61 -7.63 9.38
N ILE A 172 31.67 -7.10 8.61
CA ILE A 172 31.29 -7.56 7.27
C ILE A 172 32.19 -6.78 6.27
N ALA A 173 32.92 -7.54 5.47
CA ALA A 173 33.93 -6.98 4.57
C ALA A 173 33.32 -6.09 3.47
N SER A 174 34.08 -5.10 3.01
CA SER A 174 33.78 -4.36 1.78
C SER A 174 33.58 -5.33 0.60
N GLY A 175 32.57 -5.11 -0.22
CA GLY A 175 32.21 -5.99 -1.33
C GLY A 175 31.37 -7.22 -0.95
N SER A 176 31.16 -7.46 0.36
CA SER A 176 30.23 -8.51 0.84
C SER A 176 28.88 -7.96 1.26
N TRP A 177 28.67 -6.67 1.10
CA TRP A 177 27.41 -5.97 1.36
C TRP A 177 27.22 -4.81 0.39
N GLU A 178 26.01 -4.36 0.26
CA GLU A 178 25.64 -3.23 -0.58
C GLU A 178 24.67 -2.30 0.14
N LEU A 179 24.67 -1.04 -0.25
CA LEU A 179 23.65 -0.07 0.13
C LEU A 179 22.64 0.00 -1.02
N GLU A 180 21.45 -0.48 -0.76
CA GLU A 180 20.34 -0.39 -1.69
C GLU A 180 19.70 0.99 -1.58
N ALA A 181 19.70 1.74 -2.68
CA ALA A 181 19.17 3.09 -2.77
C ALA A 181 18.13 3.19 -3.88
N GLY A 182 17.29 4.19 -3.78
CA GLY A 182 16.31 4.45 -4.83
C GLY A 182 15.18 3.45 -4.84
N TYR A 183 14.41 3.37 -3.74
CA TYR A 183 13.24 2.51 -3.66
C TYR A 183 12.09 3.04 -4.49
N GLU A 184 11.41 2.10 -5.11
CA GLU A 184 10.12 2.33 -5.71
C GLU A 184 9.06 1.61 -4.86
N ALA A 185 8.04 2.37 -4.43
CA ALA A 185 6.90 1.80 -3.75
C ALA A 185 6.20 0.79 -4.67
N VAL A 186 5.58 -0.25 -4.08
CA VAL A 186 4.80 -1.25 -4.84
C VAL A 186 3.69 -0.61 -5.67
N PHE A 187 3.19 0.54 -5.24
CA PHE A 187 2.18 1.32 -5.96
C PHE A 187 2.79 2.62 -6.47
N SER A 188 3.01 2.67 -7.77
CA SER A 188 3.52 3.84 -8.48
C SER A 188 3.01 3.88 -9.92
N SER A 189 3.21 4.98 -10.60
CA SER A 189 2.87 5.09 -12.03
C SER A 189 3.61 4.07 -12.91
N THR A 190 4.81 3.66 -12.51
CA THR A 190 5.62 2.66 -13.21
C THR A 190 5.19 1.23 -12.88
N ARG A 191 4.93 0.96 -11.58
CA ARG A 191 4.62 -0.37 -11.06
C ARG A 191 3.14 -0.73 -11.12
N GLY A 192 2.28 0.28 -11.35
CA GLY A 192 0.84 0.16 -11.30
C GLY A 192 0.29 0.33 -9.89
N PHE A 193 -1.01 0.41 -9.81
CA PHE A 193 -1.78 0.59 -8.58
C PHE A 193 -2.68 -0.62 -8.33
N PRO A 194 -3.33 -0.70 -7.14
CA PRO A 194 -4.23 -1.81 -6.85
C PRO A 194 -5.35 -1.91 -7.89
N ARG A 195 -5.62 -3.15 -8.32
CA ARG A 195 -6.69 -3.46 -9.28
C ARG A 195 -8.06 -3.54 -8.61
N THR A 196 -8.10 -4.00 -7.36
CA THR A 196 -9.32 -4.22 -6.59
C THR A 196 -9.11 -3.89 -5.12
N CYS A 197 -10.20 -3.60 -4.40
CA CYS A 197 -10.16 -3.28 -2.97
C CYS A 197 -11.40 -3.77 -2.25
N THR A 198 -11.28 -4.03 -0.95
CA THR A 198 -12.41 -4.28 -0.05
C THR A 198 -12.04 -3.99 1.39
N PHE A 199 -13.03 -3.61 2.21
CA PHE A 199 -12.88 -3.64 3.67
C PHE A 199 -13.25 -5.04 4.19
N HIS A 200 -12.43 -5.57 5.07
CA HIS A 200 -12.67 -6.85 5.72
C HIS A 200 -11.96 -6.88 7.08
N GLU A 201 -12.64 -7.33 8.14
CA GLU A 201 -12.10 -7.46 9.51
C GLU A 201 -11.28 -6.26 10.00
N GLY A 202 -11.82 -5.05 9.82
CA GLY A 202 -11.15 -3.84 10.28
C GLY A 202 -9.93 -3.42 9.48
N ARG A 203 -9.68 -4.02 8.32
CA ARG A 203 -8.59 -3.69 7.40
C ARG A 203 -9.11 -3.23 6.04
N LEU A 204 -8.37 -2.39 5.36
CA LEU A 204 -8.53 -2.15 3.93
C LEU A 204 -7.60 -3.09 3.17
N PHE A 205 -8.15 -3.94 2.34
CA PHE A 205 -7.39 -4.82 1.46
C PHE A 205 -7.33 -4.26 0.05
N PHE A 206 -6.13 -4.35 -0.54
CA PHE A 206 -5.88 -4.14 -1.97
C PHE A 206 -5.43 -5.45 -2.61
N GLY A 207 -5.85 -5.70 -3.85
CA GLY A 207 -5.47 -6.90 -4.59
C GLY A 207 -4.85 -6.57 -5.93
N GLY A 208 -3.69 -7.19 -6.18
CA GLY A 208 -2.97 -7.14 -7.43
C GLY A 208 -2.53 -5.76 -7.89
N SER A 209 -1.46 -5.71 -8.62
CA SER A 209 -1.03 -4.56 -9.40
C SER A 209 -0.37 -5.06 -10.69
N LYS A 210 0.05 -4.18 -11.59
CA LYS A 210 0.78 -4.60 -12.81
C LYS A 210 2.06 -5.37 -12.48
N SER A 211 2.82 -4.92 -11.47
CA SER A 211 4.09 -5.51 -11.09
C SER A 211 3.96 -6.67 -10.10
N MET A 212 2.86 -6.73 -9.35
CA MET A 212 2.57 -7.75 -8.35
C MET A 212 1.12 -8.26 -8.49
N PRO A 213 0.82 -8.96 -9.59
CA PRO A 213 -0.57 -9.29 -9.93
C PRO A 213 -1.22 -10.30 -8.98
N ASN A 214 -0.44 -11.15 -8.32
CA ASN A 214 -0.91 -12.20 -7.41
C ASN A 214 -0.72 -11.86 -5.91
N THR A 215 -0.53 -10.59 -5.59
CA THR A 215 -0.26 -10.16 -4.21
C THR A 215 -1.46 -9.46 -3.59
N LEU A 216 -1.76 -9.82 -2.36
CA LEU A 216 -2.75 -9.21 -1.48
C LEU A 216 -2.02 -8.29 -0.49
N PHE A 217 -2.54 -7.08 -0.32
CA PHE A 217 -2.02 -6.08 0.61
C PHE A 217 -3.11 -5.71 1.59
N GLY A 218 -2.87 -5.82 2.89
CA GLY A 218 -3.80 -5.42 3.94
C GLY A 218 -3.24 -4.26 4.76
N SER A 219 -4.06 -3.29 5.09
CA SER A 219 -3.68 -2.20 6.02
C SER A 219 -3.52 -2.70 7.44
N LYS A 220 -2.98 -1.88 8.34
CA LYS A 220 -3.11 -2.10 9.80
C LYS A 220 -4.58 -2.18 10.19
N VAL A 221 -4.86 -2.87 11.30
CA VAL A 221 -6.23 -2.94 11.86
C VAL A 221 -6.67 -1.55 12.30
N ALA A 222 -7.86 -1.15 11.90
CA ALA A 222 -8.49 0.14 12.20
C ALA A 222 -7.72 1.39 11.73
N ASP A 223 -6.61 1.22 11.00
CA ASP A 223 -5.85 2.30 10.36
C ASP A 223 -5.70 2.00 8.85
N PHE A 224 -6.77 2.29 8.12
CA PHE A 224 -7.01 1.82 6.74
C PHE A 224 -6.01 2.31 5.68
N PHE A 225 -5.24 3.36 5.98
CA PHE A 225 -4.26 3.90 5.03
C PHE A 225 -2.82 3.70 5.47
N ASN A 226 -2.61 2.95 6.55
CA ASN A 226 -1.31 2.59 7.09
C ASN A 226 -0.94 1.16 6.69
N PHE A 227 0.16 1.02 5.95
CA PHE A 227 0.68 -0.25 5.44
C PHE A 227 2.06 -0.57 6.04
N LYS A 228 2.30 -0.16 7.28
CA LYS A 228 3.54 -0.42 8.02
C LYS A 228 3.58 -1.86 8.53
N THR A 229 4.71 -2.56 8.30
CA THR A 229 4.88 -4.00 8.59
C THR A 229 6.03 -4.31 9.57
N ASP A 230 6.64 -3.29 10.17
CA ASP A 230 7.93 -3.41 10.85
C ASP A 230 7.87 -3.66 12.36
N GLU A 231 6.69 -3.84 12.94
CA GLU A 231 6.52 -4.07 14.37
C GLU A 231 6.28 -5.55 14.73
N ALA A 232 5.98 -6.39 13.73
CA ALA A 232 5.65 -7.81 13.86
C ALA A 232 4.51 -8.09 14.86
N LEU A 233 3.52 -7.19 14.89
CA LEU A 233 2.32 -7.29 15.72
C LEU A 233 1.16 -7.88 14.92
N ASP A 234 0.18 -8.46 15.60
CA ASP A 234 -1.01 -9.05 14.97
C ASP A 234 -1.87 -8.02 14.22
N ASP A 235 -1.78 -6.74 14.59
CA ASP A 235 -2.47 -5.64 13.94
C ASP A 235 -1.68 -4.98 12.80
N ASP A 236 -0.44 -5.41 12.55
CA ASP A 236 0.40 -4.90 11.46
C ASP A 236 -0.20 -5.15 10.08
N ALA A 237 0.27 -4.38 9.12
CA ALA A 237 -0.11 -4.53 7.73
C ALA A 237 0.31 -5.88 7.14
N LEU A 238 -0.39 -6.31 6.11
CA LEU A 238 -0.23 -7.62 5.47
C LEU A 238 0.32 -7.47 4.06
N PHE A 239 1.29 -8.30 3.71
CA PHE A 239 1.85 -8.44 2.38
C PHE A 239 1.94 -9.93 2.05
N VAL A 240 0.97 -10.46 1.30
CA VAL A 240 0.85 -11.89 1.04
C VAL A 240 0.79 -12.14 -0.46
N THR A 241 1.70 -12.97 -0.96
CA THR A 241 1.71 -13.40 -2.36
C THR A 241 1.10 -14.80 -2.47
N ILE A 242 0.08 -14.95 -3.32
CA ILE A 242 -0.52 -16.23 -3.60
C ILE A 242 0.49 -17.08 -4.37
N SER A 243 0.93 -18.19 -3.74
CA SER A 243 1.81 -19.17 -4.36
C SER A 243 0.98 -20.28 -4.98
N SER A 244 1.11 -20.46 -6.28
CA SER A 244 0.45 -21.52 -7.05
C SER A 244 1.29 -21.87 -8.28
N ASP A 245 1.05 -23.03 -8.89
CA ASP A 245 1.80 -23.53 -10.07
C ASP A 245 1.67 -22.63 -11.31
N SER A 246 0.72 -21.71 -11.31
CA SER A 246 0.50 -20.75 -12.37
C SER A 246 0.36 -19.33 -11.83
N LEU A 247 0.65 -18.32 -12.64
CA LEU A 247 0.44 -16.92 -12.28
C LEU A 247 -1.06 -16.64 -12.21
N ASN A 248 -1.58 -16.47 -10.99
CA ASN A 248 -2.96 -16.17 -10.69
C ASN A 248 -3.13 -14.67 -10.38
N ALA A 249 -3.29 -13.86 -11.43
CA ALA A 249 -3.53 -12.44 -11.24
C ALA A 249 -4.87 -12.20 -10.52
N ILE A 250 -4.85 -11.43 -9.43
CA ILE A 250 -6.04 -11.07 -8.66
C ILE A 250 -6.88 -10.09 -9.48
N ASN A 251 -8.11 -10.47 -9.80
CA ASN A 251 -9.06 -9.67 -10.54
C ASN A 251 -10.07 -8.98 -9.63
N ALA A 252 -10.48 -9.65 -8.56
CA ALA A 252 -11.41 -9.10 -7.58
C ALA A 252 -11.16 -9.70 -6.20
N ILE A 253 -11.39 -8.89 -5.16
CA ILE A 253 -11.49 -9.34 -3.78
C ILE A 253 -12.85 -8.92 -3.23
N ARG A 254 -13.46 -9.77 -2.40
CA ARG A 254 -14.76 -9.51 -1.79
C ARG A 254 -14.76 -9.93 -0.33
N SER A 255 -15.38 -9.08 0.48
CA SER A 255 -15.67 -9.38 1.87
C SER A 255 -16.99 -10.14 1.95
N GLY A 256 -16.96 -11.29 2.57
CA GLY A 256 -18.12 -12.07 2.96
C GLY A 256 -17.95 -12.53 4.40
N ARG A 257 -18.34 -13.75 4.72
CA ARG A 257 -17.92 -14.42 5.94
C ARG A 257 -16.39 -14.56 5.93
N ASP A 258 -15.84 -15.01 4.80
CA ASP A 258 -14.42 -15.15 4.54
C ASP A 258 -13.97 -14.07 3.54
N LEU A 259 -12.69 -13.73 3.50
CA LEU A 259 -12.13 -12.89 2.45
C LEU A 259 -11.98 -13.73 1.18
N GLN A 260 -12.75 -13.42 0.16
CA GLN A 260 -12.76 -14.14 -1.12
C GLN A 260 -11.86 -13.44 -2.13
N ILE A 261 -11.03 -14.21 -2.85
CA ILE A 261 -10.05 -13.72 -3.81
C ILE A 261 -10.29 -14.43 -5.14
N PHE A 262 -10.73 -13.67 -6.14
CA PHE A 262 -10.99 -14.15 -7.50
C PHE A 262 -9.79 -13.80 -8.39
N THR A 263 -9.18 -14.81 -8.96
CA THR A 263 -8.01 -14.66 -9.83
C THR A 263 -8.33 -15.01 -11.28
N SER A 264 -7.33 -14.93 -12.15
CA SER A 264 -7.50 -15.25 -13.57
C SER A 264 -7.82 -16.74 -13.84
N SER A 265 -7.48 -17.66 -12.95
CA SER A 265 -7.63 -19.09 -13.16
C SER A 265 -8.12 -19.90 -11.95
N ALA A 266 -8.25 -19.27 -10.78
CA ALA A 266 -8.68 -19.94 -9.56
C ALA A 266 -9.40 -18.98 -8.61
N GLU A 267 -10.09 -19.55 -7.63
CA GLU A 267 -10.70 -18.86 -6.51
C GLU A 267 -10.00 -19.29 -5.23
N PHE A 268 -9.67 -18.31 -4.40
CA PHE A 268 -9.07 -18.53 -3.09
C PHE A 268 -9.93 -17.86 -2.03
N PHE A 269 -9.79 -18.30 -0.81
CA PHE A 269 -10.38 -17.62 0.33
C PHE A 269 -9.45 -17.67 1.53
N VAL A 270 -9.50 -16.63 2.35
CA VAL A 270 -8.88 -16.61 3.67
C VAL A 270 -10.01 -16.82 4.67
N PRO A 271 -10.03 -17.97 5.37
CA PRO A 271 -11.12 -18.31 6.27
C PRO A 271 -11.12 -17.39 7.49
N GLN A 272 -12.30 -16.90 7.85
CA GLN A 272 -12.47 -16.14 9.08
C GLN A 272 -12.71 -17.10 10.25
N SER A 273 -11.97 -16.91 11.34
CA SER A 273 -12.27 -17.49 12.64
C SER A 273 -12.19 -16.42 13.72
N THR A 274 -13.17 -16.38 14.62
CA THR A 274 -13.11 -15.50 15.80
C THR A 274 -11.96 -15.86 16.75
N LEU A 275 -11.43 -17.07 16.62
CA LEU A 275 -10.27 -17.56 17.37
C LEU A 275 -8.95 -17.40 16.61
N ASP A 276 -9.04 -17.04 15.34
CA ASP A 276 -7.90 -17.00 14.42
C ASP A 276 -8.12 -15.88 13.40
N PRO A 277 -7.99 -14.59 13.80
CA PRO A 277 -8.16 -13.45 12.93
C PRO A 277 -7.03 -13.39 11.90
N ILE A 278 -7.25 -12.72 10.77
CA ILE A 278 -6.21 -12.51 9.74
C ILE A 278 -5.10 -11.63 10.31
N THR A 279 -3.93 -12.22 10.53
CA THR A 279 -2.73 -11.56 11.06
C THR A 279 -1.54 -11.79 10.14
N PRO A 280 -0.40 -11.07 10.34
CA PRO A 280 0.83 -11.36 9.58
C PRO A 280 1.38 -12.77 9.78
N ALA A 281 1.00 -13.46 10.84
CA ALA A 281 1.52 -14.78 11.21
C ALA A 281 0.67 -15.95 10.67
N ASN A 282 -0.58 -15.70 10.25
CA ASN A 282 -1.50 -16.75 9.77
C ASN A 282 -2.31 -16.36 8.53
#